data_f578bfce1bf060c49901eef0c3414eb5
#
_entry.id   f578bfce1bf060c49901eef0c3414eb5
#
_cell.length_a   1.000
_cell.length_b   1.000
_cell.length_c   1.000
_cell.angle_alpha   90.00
_cell.angle_beta   90.00
_cell.angle_gamma   90.00
#
_symmetry.space_group_name_H-M   'P 1'
#
loop_
_entity.id
_entity.type
_entity.pdbx_description
1 polymer ?
#
loop_
_entity_poly.entity_id
_entity_poly.type
_entity_poly.pdbx_seq_one_letter_code
_entity_poly.pdbx_strand_id
1 'polypeptide(L)'
;MSKTSKRSRRTRTTPDRSATVDVVTQLECAIRRPQATLIGALVGGLVPWFARTLAHDQLPATWSSGNHGLAMVMLAVVLGCAVFSAITVYKFGRATFGDTRKALGFVLAIEGVMLVSTGVTSTVALVVLILINALANGAAIA
;
A
#
# COMPACT_ATOMS: atom_id res chain seq x y z
N MET A 1 24.04 57.35 14.13
CA MET A 1 23.38 56.50 13.15
C MET A 1 24.05 55.10 13.19
N SER A 2 23.43 54.20 13.95
CA SER A 2 23.98 52.84 14.14
C SER A 2 23.24 51.86 13.25
N LYS A 3 23.96 51.22 12.30
CA LYS A 3 23.42 50.18 11.40
C LYS A 3 23.53 48.81 12.09
N THR A 4 22.41 48.31 12.61
CA THR A 4 22.30 46.96 13.11
C THR A 4 22.19 45.96 11.93
N SER A 5 23.28 45.22 11.71
CA SER A 5 23.35 44.13 10.76
C SER A 5 22.51 42.93 11.24
N LYS A 6 21.39 42.68 10.60
CA LYS A 6 20.56 41.47 10.79
C LYS A 6 21.27 40.26 10.18
N ARG A 7 21.98 39.50 11.02
CA ARG A 7 22.60 38.22 10.68
C ARG A 7 21.51 37.17 10.46
N SER A 8 21.17 36.89 9.19
CA SER A 8 20.28 35.81 8.79
C SER A 8 20.83 34.46 9.26
N ARG A 9 20.20 33.89 10.26
CA ARG A 9 20.49 32.54 10.79
C ARG A 9 19.98 31.53 9.74
N ARG A 10 20.84 31.08 8.83
CA ARG A 10 20.59 29.92 7.97
C ARG A 10 20.35 28.71 8.87
N THR A 11 19.10 28.33 9.03
CA THR A 11 18.72 27.04 9.62
C THR A 11 19.24 25.95 8.71
N ARG A 12 20.31 25.31 9.14
CA ARG A 12 20.87 24.10 8.53
C ARG A 12 19.81 23.00 8.74
N THR A 13 19.01 22.71 7.72
CA THR A 13 18.15 21.53 7.70
C THR A 13 19.06 20.31 7.70
N THR A 14 19.20 19.68 8.85
CA THR A 14 19.79 18.35 8.98
C THR A 14 18.94 17.39 8.14
N PRO A 15 19.56 16.55 7.27
CA PRO A 15 18.81 15.54 6.53
C PRO A 15 18.15 14.61 7.55
N ASP A 16 16.85 14.45 7.37
CA ASP A 16 15.98 13.68 8.25
C ASP A 16 16.41 12.19 8.24
N ARG A 17 17.14 11.81 9.28
CA ARG A 17 17.57 10.42 9.52
C ARG A 17 16.42 9.52 10.00
N SER A 18 15.23 10.06 10.17
CA SER A 18 14.08 9.36 10.78
C SER A 18 13.49 8.27 9.87
N ALA A 19 13.53 8.46 8.54
CA ALA A 19 12.85 7.55 7.62
C ALA A 19 13.47 6.12 7.55
N THR A 20 14.80 6.02 7.67
CA THR A 20 15.48 4.71 7.64
C THR A 20 15.38 3.93 8.94
N VAL A 21 15.25 4.63 10.06
CA VAL A 21 15.05 4.01 11.38
C VAL A 21 13.68 3.35 11.48
N ASP A 22 12.65 3.92 10.84
CA ASP A 22 11.29 3.39 10.89
C ASP A 22 11.14 2.02 10.21
N VAL A 23 11.80 1.78 9.07
CA VAL A 23 11.69 0.50 8.35
C VAL A 23 12.33 -0.65 9.14
N VAL A 24 13.49 -0.41 9.76
CA VAL A 24 14.16 -1.42 10.59
C VAL A 24 13.34 -1.71 11.84
N THR A 25 12.80 -0.69 12.49
CA THR A 25 11.93 -0.83 13.66
C THR A 25 10.64 -1.59 13.31
N GLN A 26 10.05 -1.31 12.15
CA GLN A 26 8.87 -2.03 11.65
C GLN A 26 9.18 -3.50 11.38
N LEU A 27 10.35 -3.80 10.84
CA LEU A 27 10.79 -5.18 10.61
C LEU A 27 11.03 -5.93 11.92
N GLU A 28 11.66 -5.28 12.90
CA GLU A 28 11.85 -5.88 14.25
C GLU A 28 10.52 -6.12 14.95
N CYS A 29 9.56 -5.20 14.86
CA CYS A 29 8.21 -5.39 15.41
C CYS A 29 7.47 -6.54 14.72
N ALA A 30 7.59 -6.66 13.40
CA ALA A 30 6.99 -7.76 12.63
C ALA A 30 7.55 -9.13 13.05
N ILE A 31 8.86 -9.20 13.31
CA ILE A 31 9.53 -10.44 13.78
C ILE A 31 9.12 -10.79 15.20
N ARG A 32 8.93 -9.80 16.06
CA ARG A 32 8.52 -10.02 17.47
C ARG A 32 7.06 -10.46 17.63
N ARG A 33 6.20 -10.19 16.63
CA ARG A 33 4.77 -10.54 16.66
C ARG A 33 4.35 -11.33 15.41
N PRO A 34 4.78 -12.58 15.26
CA PRO A 34 4.55 -13.38 14.07
C PRO A 34 3.05 -13.58 13.76
N GLN A 35 2.20 -13.64 14.77
CA GLN A 35 0.75 -13.81 14.58
C GLN A 35 0.11 -12.59 13.91
N ALA A 36 0.44 -11.38 14.35
CA ALA A 36 -0.07 -10.15 13.73
C ALA A 36 0.42 -9.99 12.29
N THR A 37 1.69 -10.36 12.04
CA THR A 37 2.29 -10.36 10.71
C THR A 37 1.62 -11.37 9.79
N LEU A 38 1.32 -12.57 10.28
CA LEU A 38 0.59 -13.60 9.52
C LEU A 38 -0.84 -13.14 9.18
N ILE A 39 -1.56 -12.58 10.14
CA ILE A 39 -2.90 -12.03 9.88
C ILE A 39 -2.84 -10.91 8.84
N GLY A 40 -1.87 -9.99 8.97
CA GLY A 40 -1.64 -8.93 7.99
C GLY A 40 -1.31 -9.47 6.60
N ALA A 41 -0.49 -10.52 6.51
CA ALA A 41 -0.16 -11.17 5.24
C ALA A 41 -1.36 -11.89 4.62
N LEU A 42 -2.15 -12.59 5.44
CA LEU A 42 -3.37 -13.26 4.98
C LEU A 42 -4.39 -12.25 4.44
N VAL A 43 -4.71 -11.22 5.20
CA VAL A 43 -5.66 -10.19 4.78
C VAL A 43 -5.10 -9.41 3.58
N GLY A 44 -3.83 -9.01 3.64
CA GLY A 44 -3.16 -8.27 2.57
C GLY A 44 -2.95 -9.07 1.28
N GLY A 45 -2.90 -10.39 1.36
CA GLY A 45 -2.79 -11.28 0.19
C GLY A 45 -4.11 -11.78 -0.34
N LEU A 46 -4.99 -12.24 0.55
CA LEU A 46 -6.30 -12.80 0.15
C LEU A 46 -7.21 -11.73 -0.45
N VAL A 47 -7.24 -10.53 0.09
CA VAL A 47 -8.11 -9.45 -0.40
C VAL A 47 -7.78 -9.04 -1.84
N PRO A 48 -6.53 -8.71 -2.19
CA PRO A 48 -6.17 -8.39 -3.58
C PRO A 48 -6.33 -9.58 -4.53
N TRP A 49 -5.97 -10.78 -4.08
CA TRP A 49 -6.14 -12.00 -4.89
C TRP A 49 -7.61 -12.26 -5.20
N PHE A 50 -8.48 -12.17 -4.20
CA PHE A 50 -9.92 -12.33 -4.37
C PHE A 50 -10.50 -11.26 -5.30
N ALA A 51 -10.15 -9.99 -5.08
CA ALA A 51 -10.59 -8.88 -5.93
C ALA A 51 -10.19 -9.09 -7.39
N ARG A 52 -8.96 -9.58 -7.63
CA ARG A 52 -8.47 -9.88 -8.96
C ARG A 52 -9.25 -11.02 -9.62
N THR A 53 -9.45 -12.13 -8.91
CA THR A 53 -10.23 -13.28 -9.43
C THR A 53 -11.65 -12.84 -9.77
N LEU A 54 -12.27 -12.03 -8.90
CA LEU A 54 -13.60 -11.47 -9.19
C LEU A 54 -13.59 -10.60 -10.45
N ALA A 55 -12.61 -9.70 -10.57
CA ALA A 55 -12.54 -8.74 -11.68
C ALA A 55 -12.25 -9.39 -13.02
N HIS A 56 -11.35 -10.39 -13.06
CA HIS A 56 -10.91 -10.98 -14.32
C HIS A 56 -11.75 -12.18 -14.78
N ASP A 57 -12.23 -12.99 -13.84
CA ASP A 57 -12.90 -14.25 -14.19
C ASP A 57 -14.41 -14.17 -14.02
N GLN A 58 -14.88 -13.67 -12.88
CA GLN A 58 -16.29 -13.74 -12.52
C GLN A 58 -17.12 -12.56 -13.05
N LEU A 59 -16.58 -11.35 -13.00
CA LEU A 59 -17.31 -10.15 -13.41
C LEU A 59 -17.67 -10.16 -14.90
N PRO A 60 -16.74 -10.46 -15.84
CA PRO A 60 -17.06 -10.54 -17.26
C PRO A 60 -18.06 -11.66 -17.58
N ALA A 61 -17.91 -12.84 -16.94
CA ALA A 61 -18.83 -13.96 -17.11
C ALA A 61 -20.24 -13.63 -16.61
N THR A 62 -20.36 -12.98 -15.45
CA THR A 62 -21.65 -12.57 -14.89
C THR A 62 -22.30 -11.47 -15.73
N TRP A 63 -21.51 -10.54 -16.25
CA TRP A 63 -21.99 -9.48 -17.12
C TRP A 63 -22.55 -10.06 -18.43
N SER A 64 -21.83 -10.97 -19.06
CA SER A 64 -22.24 -11.63 -20.33
C SER A 64 -23.46 -12.54 -20.17
N SER A 65 -23.68 -13.09 -18.98
CA SER A 65 -24.89 -13.89 -18.68
C SER A 65 -26.16 -13.06 -18.49
N GLY A 66 -26.07 -11.71 -18.54
CA GLY A 66 -27.19 -10.81 -18.39
C GLY A 66 -27.58 -10.50 -16.93
N ASN A 67 -26.86 -11.03 -15.95
CA ASN A 67 -27.12 -10.76 -14.53
C ASN A 67 -26.41 -9.48 -14.06
N HIS A 68 -26.85 -8.35 -14.63
CA HIS A 68 -26.22 -7.04 -14.36
C HIS A 68 -26.30 -6.61 -12.89
N GLY A 69 -27.34 -7.01 -12.16
CA GLY A 69 -27.46 -6.68 -10.73
C GLY A 69 -26.33 -7.31 -9.91
N LEU A 70 -26.07 -8.61 -10.12
CA LEU A 70 -24.96 -9.31 -9.44
C LEU A 70 -23.59 -8.77 -9.90
N ALA A 71 -23.44 -8.46 -11.17
CA ALA A 71 -22.21 -7.88 -11.70
C ALA A 71 -21.88 -6.52 -11.07
N MET A 72 -22.90 -5.68 -10.82
CA MET A 72 -22.72 -4.39 -10.11
C MET A 72 -22.28 -4.58 -8.66
N VAL A 73 -22.85 -5.58 -7.96
CA VAL A 73 -22.42 -5.92 -6.59
C VAL A 73 -20.98 -6.38 -6.59
N MET A 74 -20.59 -7.26 -7.52
CA MET A 74 -19.20 -7.72 -7.67
C MET A 74 -18.24 -6.55 -7.95
N LEU A 75 -18.62 -5.64 -8.82
CA LEU A 75 -17.85 -4.43 -9.11
C LEU A 75 -17.64 -3.57 -7.85
N ALA A 76 -18.69 -3.36 -7.06
CA ALA A 76 -18.61 -2.62 -5.81
C ALA A 76 -17.63 -3.29 -4.82
N VAL A 77 -17.65 -4.62 -4.72
CA VAL A 77 -16.72 -5.38 -3.88
C VAL A 77 -15.28 -5.21 -4.38
N VAL A 78 -15.03 -5.33 -5.68
CA VAL A 78 -13.69 -5.14 -6.28
C VAL A 78 -13.17 -3.74 -5.98
N LEU A 79 -13.99 -2.71 -6.19
CA LEU A 79 -13.60 -1.32 -5.89
C LEU A 79 -13.34 -1.12 -4.39
N GLY A 80 -14.15 -1.69 -3.51
CA GLY A 80 -13.93 -1.64 -2.07
C GLY A 80 -12.60 -2.27 -1.66
N CYS A 81 -12.27 -3.44 -2.22
CA CYS A 81 -10.98 -4.11 -2.00
C CYS A 81 -9.80 -3.27 -2.52
N ALA A 82 -9.94 -2.66 -3.70
CA ALA A 82 -8.89 -1.82 -4.28
C ALA A 82 -8.63 -0.57 -3.42
N VAL A 83 -9.68 0.10 -2.96
CA VAL A 83 -9.57 1.26 -2.06
C VAL A 83 -8.90 0.87 -0.73
N PHE A 84 -9.30 -0.27 -0.15
CA PHE A 84 -8.69 -0.77 1.08
C PHE A 84 -7.19 -1.05 0.89
N SER A 85 -6.81 -1.72 -0.19
CA SER A 85 -5.42 -1.99 -0.56
C SER A 85 -4.64 -0.69 -0.75
N ALA A 86 -5.18 0.26 -1.52
CA ALA A 86 -4.55 1.54 -1.78
C ALA A 86 -4.30 2.35 -0.50
N ILE A 87 -5.25 2.37 0.45
CA ILE A 87 -5.08 3.04 1.74
C ILE A 87 -3.93 2.42 2.53
N THR A 88 -3.82 1.09 2.55
CA THR A 88 -2.77 0.38 3.29
C THR A 88 -1.40 0.66 2.67
N VAL A 89 -1.28 0.56 1.34
CA VAL A 89 -0.05 0.88 0.60
C VAL A 89 0.34 2.34 0.78
N TYR A 90 -0.65 3.26 0.79
CA TYR A 90 -0.40 4.68 1.03
C TYR A 90 0.15 4.96 2.44
N LYS A 91 -0.45 4.35 3.47
CA LYS A 91 0.04 4.49 4.86
C LYS A 91 1.47 3.99 4.98
N PHE A 92 1.79 2.84 4.39
CA PHE A 92 3.14 2.32 4.35
C PHE A 92 4.09 3.25 3.59
N GLY A 93 3.70 3.73 2.41
CA GLY A 93 4.49 4.68 1.63
C GLY A 93 4.75 5.98 2.38
N ARG A 94 3.75 6.51 3.09
CA ARG A 94 3.92 7.71 3.95
C ARG A 94 4.92 7.48 5.08
N ALA A 95 4.83 6.34 5.75
CA ALA A 95 5.78 5.98 6.82
C ALA A 95 7.22 5.82 6.28
N THR A 96 7.36 5.25 5.07
CA THR A 96 8.67 4.97 4.47
C THR A 96 9.32 6.21 3.86
N PHE A 97 8.57 7.00 3.09
CA PHE A 97 9.12 8.12 2.31
C PHE A 97 8.97 9.48 3.00
N GLY A 98 8.12 9.60 4.01
CA GLY A 98 7.84 10.88 4.69
C GLY A 98 7.12 11.93 3.82
N ASP A 99 6.93 11.69 2.52
CA ASP A 99 6.39 12.60 1.52
C ASP A 99 5.10 12.03 0.89
N THR A 100 4.04 12.85 0.89
CA THR A 100 2.74 12.49 0.32
C THR A 100 2.81 12.19 -1.19
N ARG A 101 3.60 12.96 -1.94
CA ARG A 101 3.70 12.78 -3.41
C ARG A 101 4.39 11.47 -3.76
N LYS A 102 5.47 11.13 -3.04
CA LYS A 102 6.18 9.86 -3.21
C LYS A 102 5.30 8.68 -2.80
N ALA A 103 4.56 8.81 -1.70
CA ALA A 103 3.61 7.80 -1.26
C ALA A 103 2.50 7.55 -2.28
N LEU A 104 1.91 8.61 -2.88
CA LEU A 104 0.93 8.47 -3.94
C LEU A 104 1.53 7.84 -5.20
N GLY A 105 2.73 8.25 -5.63
CA GLY A 105 3.45 7.63 -6.74
C GLY A 105 3.69 6.14 -6.50
N PHE A 106 4.03 5.75 -5.28
CA PHE A 106 4.22 4.36 -4.89
C PHE A 106 2.92 3.54 -4.97
N VAL A 107 1.78 4.10 -4.48
CA VAL A 107 0.45 3.48 -4.63
C VAL A 107 0.11 3.27 -6.10
N LEU A 108 0.23 4.32 -6.92
CA LEU A 108 -0.07 4.24 -8.35
C LEU A 108 0.81 3.22 -9.08
N ALA A 109 2.08 3.12 -8.72
CA ALA A 109 2.99 2.14 -9.31
C ALA A 109 2.55 0.70 -8.97
N ILE A 110 2.26 0.39 -7.70
CA ILE A 110 1.88 -0.95 -7.26
C ILE A 110 0.50 -1.34 -7.77
N GLU A 111 -0.51 -0.50 -7.55
CA GLU A 111 -1.88 -0.76 -7.99
C GLU A 111 -1.98 -0.76 -9.52
N GLY A 112 -1.26 0.13 -10.21
CA GLY A 112 -1.19 0.17 -11.65
C GLY A 112 -0.58 -1.10 -12.25
N VAL A 113 0.51 -1.60 -11.67
CA VAL A 113 1.12 -2.88 -12.09
C VAL A 113 0.15 -4.03 -11.85
N MET A 114 -0.59 -4.05 -10.74
CA MET A 114 -1.59 -5.08 -10.45
C MET A 114 -2.75 -5.08 -11.45
N LEU A 115 -3.18 -3.90 -11.92
CA LEU A 115 -4.28 -3.78 -12.87
C LEU A 115 -3.89 -4.17 -14.30
N VAL A 116 -2.67 -3.84 -14.72
CA VAL A 116 -2.22 -3.99 -16.12
C VAL A 116 -1.49 -5.31 -16.35
N SER A 117 -0.83 -5.85 -15.31
CA SER A 117 0.04 -7.02 -15.48
C SER A 117 -0.75 -8.33 -15.49
N THR A 118 -0.37 -9.22 -16.40
CA THR A 118 -0.84 -10.62 -16.50
C THR A 118 0.34 -11.57 -16.29
N GLY A 119 0.07 -12.80 -15.88
CA GLY A 119 1.10 -13.82 -15.72
C GLY A 119 2.08 -13.58 -14.58
N VAL A 120 3.38 -13.80 -14.84
CA VAL A 120 4.45 -13.76 -13.82
C VAL A 120 4.59 -12.39 -13.17
N THR A 121 4.50 -11.31 -13.93
CA THR A 121 4.61 -9.92 -13.41
C THR A 121 3.54 -9.63 -12.38
N SER A 122 2.34 -10.13 -12.60
CA SER A 122 1.24 -10.01 -11.66
C SER A 122 1.47 -10.79 -10.37
N THR A 123 2.09 -11.97 -10.46
CA THR A 123 2.44 -12.77 -9.29
C THR A 123 3.49 -12.06 -8.45
N VAL A 124 4.50 -11.47 -9.08
CA VAL A 124 5.53 -10.68 -8.38
C VAL A 124 4.90 -9.47 -7.68
N ALA A 125 4.03 -8.72 -8.39
CA ALA A 125 3.32 -7.59 -7.80
C ALA A 125 2.46 -8.01 -6.60
N LEU A 126 1.78 -9.15 -6.69
CA LEU A 126 0.99 -9.71 -5.59
C LEU A 126 1.87 -10.06 -4.38
N VAL A 127 3.02 -10.71 -4.59
CA VAL A 127 3.96 -11.04 -3.51
C VAL A 127 4.47 -9.77 -2.82
N VAL A 128 4.85 -8.75 -3.60
CA VAL A 128 5.27 -7.45 -3.05
C VAL A 128 4.15 -6.80 -2.24
N LEU A 129 2.93 -6.84 -2.72
CA LEU A 129 1.76 -6.29 -2.02
C LEU A 129 1.48 -7.04 -0.71
N ILE A 130 1.58 -8.38 -0.70
CA ILE A 130 1.46 -9.20 0.50
C ILE A 130 2.52 -8.80 1.53
N LEU A 131 3.78 -8.65 1.13
CA LEU A 131 4.86 -8.25 2.01
C LEU A 131 4.64 -6.85 2.60
N ILE A 132 4.24 -5.88 1.78
CA ILE A 132 3.91 -4.52 2.24
C ILE A 132 2.77 -4.55 3.25
N ASN A 133 1.70 -5.28 2.97
CA ASN A 133 0.56 -5.39 3.89
C ASN A 133 0.94 -6.12 5.19
N ALA A 134 1.77 -7.16 5.12
CA ALA A 134 2.27 -7.85 6.31
C ALA A 134 3.08 -6.92 7.20
N LEU A 135 4.01 -6.14 6.62
CA LEU A 135 4.83 -5.17 7.35
C LEU A 135 3.98 -4.02 7.92
N ALA A 136 3.09 -3.45 7.12
CA ALA A 136 2.23 -2.34 7.54
C ALA A 136 1.29 -2.74 8.68
N ASN A 137 0.67 -3.91 8.61
CA ASN A 137 -0.25 -4.38 9.65
C ASN A 137 0.51 -4.93 10.88
N GLY A 138 1.66 -5.56 10.70
CA GLY A 138 2.52 -5.97 11.79
C GLY A 138 2.99 -4.79 12.64
N ALA A 139 3.31 -3.65 12.03
CA ALA A 139 3.68 -2.43 12.71
C ALA A 139 2.47 -1.70 13.37
N ALA A 140 1.29 -1.74 12.74
CA ALA A 140 0.10 -1.05 13.25
C ALA A 140 -0.52 -1.70 14.50
N ILE A 141 -0.30 -3.02 14.69
CA ILE A 141 -0.81 -3.78 15.85
C ILE A 141 0.22 -3.79 16.99
N ALA A 142 1.42 -3.33 16.72
CA ALA A 142 2.48 -3.19 17.72
C ALA A 142 2.36 -1.90 18.49
#